data_4104adac790813aefa0175a4c1f86194
#
_entry.id   4104adac790813aefa0175a4c1f86194
#
_cell.length_a   1.000
_cell.length_b   1.000
_cell.length_c   1.000
_cell.angle_alpha   90.00
_cell.angle_beta   90.00
_cell.angle_gamma   90.00
#
_symmetry.space_group_name_H-M   'P 1'
#
loop_
_entity.id
_entity.type
_entity.pdbx_description
1 polymer ?
#
loop_
_entity_poly.entity_id
_entity_poly.type
_entity_poly.pdbx_seq_one_letter_code
_entity_poly.pdbx_strand_id
1 'polypeptide(L)'
;MKDFEQLGGKELSFNNLRDMDLCWKVVNEFKNEMACCAVKHSTPCGVAIGNTAVETYTKTFECDPVSIFGGIVAMNYKVDAATAEELGKTFLEIVMAVDFEEKALEILRQKKNLRIIKIKNPVSDKQTWVKIDGGLLVQDCDNQFSEEIKTVTEKQPTEEQRKALLFAQRVVKYVKSNAIVVSNGTQALGIGGGQVNRIWATQQAVERAKEKFSGELVLASDAFFPFRDVVDFCAEKDIKAIIQPGGSIKDEESIEAANQHGIPMLLTGMRHFLH
;
A
#
# COMPACT_ATOMS: atom_id res chain seq x y z
N MET A 1 1.24 -15.79 8.99
CA MET A 1 1.00 -16.65 7.81
C MET A 1 1.00 -18.11 8.25
N LYS A 2 -0.12 -18.79 8.05
CA LYS A 2 -0.22 -20.24 8.30
C LYS A 2 -0.36 -20.94 6.96
N ASP A 3 0.20 -22.16 6.90
CA ASP A 3 -0.05 -23.10 5.81
C ASP A 3 0.33 -22.58 4.42
N PHE A 4 1.52 -22.01 4.28
CA PHE A 4 2.10 -21.74 2.97
C PHE A 4 2.97 -22.93 2.52
N GLU A 5 3.08 -23.11 1.22
CA GLU A 5 3.89 -24.14 0.57
C GLU A 5 5.00 -23.46 -0.26
N GLN A 6 6.24 -23.82 -0.03
CA GLN A 6 7.35 -23.39 -0.86
C GLN A 6 7.55 -24.35 -2.03
N LEU A 7 7.28 -23.86 -3.26
CA LEU A 7 7.34 -24.65 -4.49
C LEU A 7 8.70 -24.62 -5.19
N GLY A 8 9.61 -23.75 -4.74
CA GLY A 8 10.95 -23.61 -5.32
C GLY A 8 11.80 -22.56 -4.63
N GLY A 9 13.07 -22.50 -5.00
CA GLY A 9 14.03 -21.51 -4.54
C GLY A 9 14.79 -21.88 -3.26
N LYS A 10 15.53 -20.91 -2.71
CA LYS A 10 16.33 -21.02 -1.51
C LYS A 10 15.47 -21.05 -0.23
N GLU A 11 16.08 -21.41 0.91
CA GLU A 11 15.46 -21.29 2.23
C GLU A 11 15.02 -19.86 2.54
N LEU A 12 13.96 -19.74 3.33
CA LEU A 12 13.41 -18.46 3.79
C LEU A 12 14.21 -17.95 5.00
N SER A 13 14.57 -16.67 4.97
CA SER A 13 15.18 -15.97 6.08
C SER A 13 14.12 -15.28 6.97
N PHE A 14 14.54 -14.82 8.14
CA PHE A 14 13.73 -13.99 9.03
C PHE A 14 13.15 -12.76 8.31
N ASN A 15 13.98 -12.03 7.54
CA ASN A 15 13.53 -10.86 6.81
C ASN A 15 12.55 -11.23 5.70
N ASN A 16 12.76 -12.36 5.01
CA ASN A 16 11.82 -12.84 4.00
C ASN A 16 10.44 -13.08 4.61
N LEU A 17 10.34 -13.74 5.76
CA LEU A 17 9.06 -14.00 6.43
C LEU A 17 8.36 -12.72 6.87
N ARG A 18 9.09 -11.71 7.35
CA ARG A 18 8.51 -10.41 7.70
C ARG A 18 7.93 -9.66 6.50
N ASP A 19 8.70 -9.61 5.41
CA ASP A 19 8.28 -8.93 4.19
C ASP A 19 7.14 -9.68 3.50
N MET A 20 7.14 -11.01 3.51
CA MET A 20 6.04 -11.86 3.04
C MET A 20 4.75 -11.58 3.82
N ASP A 21 4.83 -11.51 5.15
CA ASP A 21 3.67 -11.25 6.02
C ASP A 21 3.02 -9.90 5.72
N LEU A 22 3.84 -8.85 5.58
CA LEU A 22 3.36 -7.53 5.19
C LEU A 22 2.72 -7.55 3.80
N CYS A 23 3.42 -8.13 2.83
CA CYS A 23 2.96 -8.19 1.44
C CYS A 23 1.61 -8.91 1.33
N TRP A 24 1.46 -10.03 2.07
CA TRP A 24 0.23 -10.80 2.11
C TRP A 24 -0.92 -10.05 2.81
N LYS A 25 -0.64 -9.32 3.88
CA LYS A 25 -1.62 -8.47 4.56
C LYS A 25 -2.18 -7.40 3.62
N VAL A 26 -1.30 -6.73 2.87
CA VAL A 26 -1.73 -5.70 1.91
C VAL A 26 -2.68 -6.25 0.86
N VAL A 27 -2.34 -7.34 0.18
CA VAL A 27 -3.22 -7.87 -0.89
C VAL A 27 -4.53 -8.44 -0.36
N ASN A 28 -4.57 -8.88 0.91
CA ASN A 28 -5.81 -9.37 1.53
C ASN A 28 -6.82 -8.27 1.89
N GLU A 29 -6.42 -6.99 1.88
CA GLU A 29 -7.38 -5.87 2.00
C GLU A 29 -8.27 -5.71 0.75
N PHE A 30 -7.86 -6.27 -0.37
CA PHE A 30 -8.55 -6.18 -1.66
C PHE A 30 -9.31 -7.48 -2.00
N LYS A 31 -10.24 -7.87 -1.12
CA LYS A 31 -10.92 -9.20 -1.19
C LYS A 31 -11.69 -9.46 -2.48
N ASN A 32 -12.22 -8.41 -3.12
CA ASN A 32 -13.08 -8.51 -4.30
C ASN A 32 -12.39 -8.00 -5.57
N GLU A 33 -11.11 -7.70 -5.50
CA GLU A 33 -10.33 -7.12 -6.59
C GLU A 33 -9.05 -7.93 -6.76
N MET A 34 -8.58 -8.07 -8.00
CA MET A 34 -7.24 -8.61 -8.23
C MET A 34 -6.21 -7.58 -7.74
N ALA A 35 -5.41 -7.93 -6.76
CA ALA A 35 -4.43 -7.03 -6.16
C ALA A 35 -3.04 -7.66 -6.15
N CYS A 36 -2.06 -6.82 -6.42
CA CYS A 36 -0.64 -7.15 -6.32
C CYS A 36 0.07 -6.12 -5.46
N CYS A 37 0.98 -6.58 -4.62
CA CYS A 37 1.82 -5.75 -3.76
C CYS A 37 3.28 -6.16 -3.92
N ALA A 38 4.15 -5.17 -3.99
CA ALA A 38 5.60 -5.33 -3.88
C ALA A 38 6.09 -4.69 -2.58
N VAL A 39 6.90 -5.43 -1.84
CA VAL A 39 7.47 -5.00 -0.56
C VAL A 39 8.99 -5.12 -0.60
N LYS A 40 9.66 -4.16 0.00
CA LYS A 40 11.09 -4.19 0.26
C LYS A 40 11.41 -3.54 1.61
N HIS A 41 12.19 -4.24 2.43
CA HIS A 41 12.59 -3.76 3.77
C HIS A 41 11.39 -3.36 4.65
N SER A 42 10.38 -4.23 4.70
CA SER A 42 9.13 -4.04 5.47
C SER A 42 8.37 -2.76 5.09
N THR A 43 8.45 -2.35 3.82
CA THR A 43 7.73 -1.18 3.29
C THR A 43 7.16 -1.52 1.92
N PRO A 44 5.87 -1.28 1.66
CA PRO A 44 5.32 -1.37 0.31
C PRO A 44 6.02 -0.38 -0.61
N CYS A 45 6.48 -0.85 -1.77
CA CYS A 45 7.04 0.01 -2.81
C CYS A 45 6.17 0.08 -4.07
N GLY A 46 5.20 -0.82 -4.19
CA GLY A 46 4.19 -0.79 -5.24
C GLY A 46 2.97 -1.58 -4.80
N VAL A 47 1.79 -1.01 -5.00
CA VAL A 47 0.49 -1.70 -4.81
C VAL A 47 -0.42 -1.31 -5.95
N ALA A 48 -1.04 -2.29 -6.58
CA ALA A 48 -2.00 -2.04 -7.64
C ALA A 48 -3.15 -3.04 -7.62
N ILE A 49 -4.27 -2.59 -8.21
CA ILE A 49 -5.41 -3.43 -8.58
C ILE A 49 -5.63 -3.37 -10.10
N GLY A 50 -6.18 -4.43 -10.66
CA GLY A 50 -6.42 -4.53 -12.10
C GLY A 50 -7.45 -5.59 -12.45
N ASN A 51 -7.70 -5.75 -13.77
CA ASN A 51 -8.71 -6.65 -14.29
C ASN A 51 -8.13 -8.00 -14.77
N THR A 52 -6.82 -8.05 -15.03
CA THR A 52 -6.10 -9.27 -15.39
C THR A 52 -4.84 -9.43 -14.55
N ALA A 53 -4.35 -10.66 -14.45
CA ALA A 53 -3.16 -10.98 -13.64
C ALA A 53 -1.94 -10.19 -14.11
N VAL A 54 -1.66 -10.21 -15.39
CA VAL A 54 -0.49 -9.52 -15.96
C VAL A 54 -0.62 -8.00 -15.86
N GLU A 55 -1.79 -7.42 -16.10
CA GLU A 55 -2.04 -5.98 -15.93
C GLU A 55 -1.76 -5.55 -14.51
N THR A 56 -2.29 -6.30 -13.53
CA THR A 56 -2.16 -5.97 -12.11
C THR A 56 -0.70 -5.98 -11.67
N TYR A 57 0.08 -6.99 -12.09
CA TYR A 57 1.51 -7.01 -11.81
C TYR A 57 2.26 -5.87 -12.51
N THR A 58 1.99 -5.62 -13.78
CA THR A 58 2.64 -4.54 -14.55
C THR A 58 2.42 -3.18 -13.88
N LYS A 59 1.18 -2.88 -13.50
CA LYS A 59 0.85 -1.68 -12.73
C LYS A 59 1.60 -1.60 -11.40
N THR A 60 1.75 -2.73 -10.69
CA THR A 60 2.52 -2.79 -9.43
C THR A 60 3.99 -2.50 -9.66
N PHE A 61 4.58 -3.06 -10.71
CA PHE A 61 5.96 -2.80 -11.12
C PHE A 61 6.18 -1.33 -11.47
N GLU A 62 5.25 -0.71 -12.21
CA GLU A 62 5.32 0.71 -12.62
C GLU A 62 5.23 1.69 -11.44
N CYS A 63 4.69 1.28 -10.28
CA CYS A 63 4.69 2.12 -9.09
C CYS A 63 6.11 2.53 -8.67
N ASP A 64 7.08 1.59 -8.69
CA ASP A 64 8.48 1.88 -8.42
C ASP A 64 9.39 0.79 -9.04
N PRO A 65 9.75 0.93 -10.34
CA PRO A 65 10.56 -0.06 -11.05
C PRO A 65 11.97 -0.21 -10.48
N VAL A 66 12.45 0.77 -9.74
CA VAL A 66 13.79 0.76 -9.14
C VAL A 66 13.78 0.00 -7.81
N SER A 67 12.85 0.36 -6.93
CA SER A 67 12.81 -0.23 -5.58
C SER A 67 12.36 -1.68 -5.56
N ILE A 68 11.52 -2.11 -6.51
CA ILE A 68 11.03 -3.50 -6.61
C ILE A 68 12.15 -4.51 -6.88
N PHE A 69 13.29 -4.09 -7.43
CA PHE A 69 14.45 -4.95 -7.64
C PHE A 69 14.94 -5.55 -6.32
N GLY A 70 15.00 -6.89 -6.24
CA GLY A 70 15.31 -7.63 -5.01
C GLY A 70 14.21 -7.61 -3.96
N GLY A 71 13.00 -7.19 -4.32
CA GLY A 71 11.83 -7.19 -3.45
C GLY A 71 11.07 -8.51 -3.43
N ILE A 72 9.98 -8.50 -2.69
CA ILE A 72 8.99 -9.58 -2.58
C ILE A 72 7.70 -9.11 -3.22
N VAL A 73 7.08 -9.97 -4.02
CA VAL A 73 5.79 -9.69 -4.68
C VAL A 73 4.74 -10.71 -4.23
N ALA A 74 3.58 -10.22 -3.82
CA ALA A 74 2.42 -11.04 -3.49
C ALA A 74 1.21 -10.70 -4.36
N MET A 75 0.42 -11.71 -4.69
CA MET A 75 -0.81 -11.62 -5.48
C MET A 75 -1.92 -12.41 -4.82
N ASN A 76 -3.12 -11.84 -4.72
CA ASN A 76 -4.30 -12.53 -4.19
C ASN A 76 -5.06 -13.33 -5.27
N TYR A 77 -4.43 -13.58 -6.39
CA TYR A 77 -4.96 -14.32 -7.54
C TYR A 77 -3.97 -15.38 -8.04
N LYS A 78 -4.42 -16.24 -8.95
CA LYS A 78 -3.60 -17.26 -9.58
C LYS A 78 -2.68 -16.62 -10.62
N VAL A 79 -1.40 -16.99 -10.61
CA VAL A 79 -0.39 -16.54 -11.57
C VAL A 79 -0.44 -17.40 -12.82
N ASP A 80 -0.69 -16.77 -13.97
CA ASP A 80 -0.65 -17.37 -15.30
C ASP A 80 0.75 -17.27 -15.94
N ALA A 81 0.91 -17.89 -17.11
CA ALA A 81 2.17 -17.90 -17.83
C ALA A 81 2.64 -16.49 -18.23
N ALA A 82 1.72 -15.63 -18.69
CA ALA A 82 2.05 -14.28 -19.10
C ALA A 82 2.56 -13.43 -17.93
N THR A 83 1.91 -13.54 -16.76
CA THR A 83 2.38 -12.88 -15.53
C THR A 83 3.74 -13.41 -15.08
N ALA A 84 3.98 -14.72 -15.22
CA ALA A 84 5.27 -15.33 -14.88
C ALA A 84 6.41 -14.84 -15.78
N GLU A 85 6.14 -14.61 -17.07
CA GLU A 85 7.10 -14.01 -18.01
C GLU A 85 7.48 -12.58 -17.58
N GLU A 86 6.51 -11.74 -17.19
CA GLU A 86 6.78 -10.39 -16.70
C GLU A 86 7.56 -10.40 -15.38
N LEU A 87 7.15 -11.24 -14.40
CA LEU A 87 7.89 -11.46 -13.14
C LEU A 87 9.34 -11.92 -13.41
N GLY A 88 9.51 -12.70 -14.47
CA GLY A 88 10.81 -13.21 -14.92
C GLY A 88 11.80 -12.13 -15.36
N LYS A 89 11.36 -10.95 -15.79
CA LYS A 89 12.22 -9.87 -16.30
C LYS A 89 13.00 -9.14 -15.22
N THR A 90 12.52 -9.20 -13.97
CA THR A 90 13.12 -8.51 -12.83
C THR A 90 13.74 -9.51 -11.84
N PHE A 91 14.81 -9.11 -11.18
CA PHE A 91 15.30 -9.87 -10.03
C PHE A 91 14.39 -9.66 -8.83
N LEU A 92 13.72 -10.74 -8.39
CA LEU A 92 12.88 -10.77 -7.21
C LEU A 92 13.41 -11.83 -6.25
N GLU A 93 13.29 -11.60 -4.95
CA GLU A 93 13.63 -12.56 -3.91
C GLU A 93 12.53 -13.62 -3.76
N ILE A 94 11.26 -13.21 -3.79
CA ILE A 94 10.10 -14.05 -3.57
C ILE A 94 8.95 -13.62 -4.47
N VAL A 95 8.27 -14.61 -5.03
CA VAL A 95 6.95 -14.45 -5.65
C VAL A 95 5.96 -15.30 -4.87
N MET A 96 4.88 -14.68 -4.39
CA MET A 96 3.86 -15.30 -3.56
C MET A 96 2.47 -15.12 -4.18
N ALA A 97 1.68 -16.19 -4.26
CA ALA A 97 0.33 -16.15 -4.81
C ALA A 97 -0.59 -17.22 -4.22
N VAL A 98 -1.90 -17.08 -4.46
CA VAL A 98 -2.89 -18.10 -4.03
C VAL A 98 -2.69 -19.41 -4.79
N ASP A 99 -2.25 -19.35 -6.05
CA ASP A 99 -1.95 -20.50 -6.89
C ASP A 99 -1.09 -20.10 -8.10
N PHE A 100 -0.57 -21.08 -8.82
CA PHE A 100 0.21 -20.90 -10.04
C PHE A 100 -0.28 -21.90 -11.11
N GLU A 101 -0.28 -21.50 -12.36
CA GLU A 101 -0.39 -22.43 -13.46
C GLU A 101 0.90 -23.24 -13.61
N GLU A 102 0.79 -24.46 -14.13
CA GLU A 102 1.95 -25.33 -14.31
C GLU A 102 3.02 -24.68 -15.19
N LYS A 103 2.59 -24.06 -16.30
CA LYS A 103 3.47 -23.31 -17.20
C LYS A 103 4.12 -22.09 -16.51
N ALA A 104 3.41 -21.42 -15.63
CA ALA A 104 3.96 -20.33 -14.84
C ALA A 104 5.07 -20.83 -13.89
N LEU A 105 4.85 -21.97 -13.24
CA LEU A 105 5.86 -22.62 -12.41
C LEU A 105 7.11 -23.02 -13.20
N GLU A 106 6.94 -23.57 -14.41
CA GLU A 106 8.07 -23.91 -15.29
C GLU A 106 8.94 -22.69 -15.60
N ILE A 107 8.30 -21.54 -15.92
CA ILE A 107 8.99 -20.28 -16.20
C ILE A 107 9.74 -19.78 -14.96
N LEU A 108 9.05 -19.66 -13.82
CA LEU A 108 9.63 -19.10 -12.59
C LEU A 108 10.75 -19.99 -12.02
N ARG A 109 10.66 -21.32 -12.15
CA ARG A 109 11.67 -22.28 -11.68
C ARG A 109 12.99 -22.21 -12.45
N GLN A 110 13.03 -21.57 -13.62
CA GLN A 110 14.30 -21.30 -14.31
C GLN A 110 15.22 -20.41 -13.48
N LYS A 111 14.65 -19.58 -12.59
CA LYS A 111 15.38 -18.78 -11.61
C LYS A 111 15.61 -19.58 -10.32
N LYS A 112 16.69 -20.37 -10.28
CA LYS A 112 17.01 -21.31 -9.19
C LYS A 112 16.95 -20.75 -7.76
N ASN A 113 17.18 -19.44 -7.61
CA ASN A 113 17.20 -18.78 -6.30
C ASN A 113 15.87 -18.14 -5.92
N LEU A 114 14.94 -17.96 -6.86
CA LEU A 114 13.62 -17.35 -6.64
C LEU A 114 12.75 -18.25 -5.77
N ARG A 115 12.32 -17.76 -4.64
CA ARG A 115 11.40 -18.47 -3.77
C ARG A 115 9.98 -18.30 -4.31
N ILE A 116 9.33 -19.40 -4.60
CA ILE A 116 7.96 -19.45 -5.13
C ILE A 116 7.08 -19.97 -4.01
N ILE A 117 6.15 -19.15 -3.56
CA ILE A 117 5.32 -19.44 -2.37
C ILE A 117 3.85 -19.49 -2.77
N LYS A 118 3.21 -20.62 -2.48
CA LYS A 118 1.76 -20.78 -2.57
C LYS A 118 1.13 -20.62 -1.20
N ILE A 119 0.15 -19.72 -1.10
CA ILE A 119 -0.57 -19.45 0.14
C ILE A 119 -2.03 -19.12 -0.16
N LYS A 120 -2.97 -19.80 0.51
CA LYS A 120 -4.41 -19.62 0.26
C LYS A 120 -5.15 -19.00 1.43
N ASN A 121 -4.60 -19.14 2.63
CA ASN A 121 -5.30 -18.74 3.83
C ASN A 121 -5.28 -17.22 4.01
N PRO A 122 -6.43 -16.60 4.30
CA PRO A 122 -6.47 -15.18 4.62
C PRO A 122 -5.72 -14.90 5.92
N VAL A 123 -5.37 -13.64 6.12
CA VAL A 123 -4.80 -13.18 7.39
C VAL A 123 -5.81 -13.39 8.52
N SER A 124 -5.39 -14.02 9.60
CA SER A 124 -6.26 -14.39 10.73
C SER A 124 -5.74 -13.92 12.08
N ASP A 125 -4.63 -13.21 12.13
CA ASP A 125 -4.07 -12.71 13.39
C ASP A 125 -5.00 -11.67 14.01
N LYS A 126 -5.21 -11.81 15.33
CA LYS A 126 -6.02 -10.88 16.12
C LYS A 126 -5.17 -9.93 16.95
N GLN A 127 -3.91 -10.30 17.21
CA GLN A 127 -3.01 -9.54 18.07
C GLN A 127 -1.64 -9.34 17.41
N THR A 128 -1.07 -8.17 17.66
CA THR A 128 0.30 -7.84 17.33
C THR A 128 1.17 -7.94 18.58
N TRP A 129 2.32 -8.60 18.44
CA TRP A 129 3.27 -8.83 19.52
C TRP A 129 4.61 -8.18 19.17
N VAL A 130 5.09 -7.32 20.04
CA VAL A 130 6.39 -6.65 19.88
C VAL A 130 7.26 -6.93 21.09
N LYS A 131 8.43 -7.53 20.85
CA LYS A 131 9.42 -7.75 21.90
C LYS A 131 10.12 -6.44 22.21
N ILE A 132 10.17 -6.10 23.50
CA ILE A 132 11.03 -5.03 24.04
C ILE A 132 12.04 -5.65 25.03
N ASP A 133 13.02 -4.86 25.50
CA ASP A 133 13.89 -5.34 26.56
C ASP A 133 13.09 -5.59 27.84
N GLY A 134 13.23 -6.81 28.38
CA GLY A 134 12.51 -7.23 29.59
C GLY A 134 11.03 -7.61 29.42
N GLY A 135 10.44 -7.60 28.20
CA GLY A 135 9.03 -7.95 28.05
C GLY A 135 8.49 -8.04 26.64
N LEU A 136 7.18 -8.20 26.57
CA LEU A 136 6.38 -8.20 25.34
C LEU A 136 5.27 -7.18 25.42
N LEU A 137 5.11 -6.37 24.39
CA LEU A 137 3.94 -5.54 24.17
C LEU A 137 2.93 -6.31 23.33
N VAL A 138 1.68 -6.27 23.74
CA VAL A 138 0.57 -6.94 23.04
C VAL A 138 -0.55 -5.94 22.82
N GLN A 139 -1.04 -5.87 21.59
CA GLN A 139 -2.22 -5.08 21.22
C GLN A 139 -3.06 -5.82 20.19
N ASP A 140 -4.32 -5.43 20.05
CA ASP A 140 -5.16 -5.94 18.96
C ASP A 140 -4.63 -5.47 17.60
N CYS A 141 -4.79 -6.33 16.58
CA CYS A 141 -4.45 -5.96 15.22
C CYS A 141 -5.40 -4.88 14.70
N ASP A 142 -4.88 -3.96 13.92
CA ASP A 142 -5.65 -2.99 13.15
C ASP A 142 -6.33 -3.70 11.95
N ASN A 143 -7.51 -4.25 12.17
CA ASN A 143 -8.26 -5.05 11.19
C ASN A 143 -9.53 -4.35 10.70
N GLN A 144 -9.73 -3.08 11.04
CA GLN A 144 -10.96 -2.35 10.75
C GLN A 144 -10.69 -1.10 9.91
N PHE A 145 -11.73 -0.68 9.20
CA PHE A 145 -11.85 0.65 8.59
C PHE A 145 -13.13 1.30 9.10
N SER A 146 -13.16 2.62 9.13
CA SER A 146 -14.36 3.35 9.53
C SER A 146 -15.50 3.09 8.53
N GLU A 147 -16.69 2.79 9.07
CA GLU A 147 -17.92 2.72 8.28
C GLU A 147 -18.48 4.11 7.97
N GLU A 148 -18.17 5.10 8.83
CA GLU A 148 -18.61 6.48 8.67
C GLU A 148 -17.47 7.37 8.17
N ILE A 149 -17.43 7.61 6.85
CA ILE A 149 -16.49 8.55 6.23
C ILE A 149 -17.25 9.82 5.86
N LYS A 150 -16.84 10.95 6.44
CA LYS A 150 -17.52 12.25 6.27
C LYS A 150 -16.74 13.16 5.34
N THR A 151 -17.40 13.77 4.36
CA THR A 151 -16.83 14.91 3.65
C THR A 151 -17.01 16.14 4.52
N VAL A 152 -15.90 16.84 4.82
CA VAL A 152 -15.89 18.00 5.73
C VAL A 152 -15.67 19.33 5.00
N THR A 153 -15.45 19.29 3.69
CA THR A 153 -15.28 20.45 2.84
C THR A 153 -16.55 20.77 2.06
N GLU A 154 -16.68 22.04 1.60
CA GLU A 154 -17.79 22.49 0.75
C GLU A 154 -17.83 21.70 -0.56
N LYS A 155 -16.65 21.51 -1.20
CA LYS A 155 -16.53 20.70 -2.41
C LYS A 155 -16.59 19.21 -2.07
N GLN A 156 -17.45 18.49 -2.77
CA GLN A 156 -17.58 17.05 -2.65
C GLN A 156 -16.60 16.34 -3.60
N PRO A 157 -16.02 15.19 -3.22
CA PRO A 157 -15.24 14.38 -4.15
C PRO A 157 -16.15 13.74 -5.20
N THR A 158 -15.64 13.53 -6.41
CA THR A 158 -16.30 12.67 -7.39
C THR A 158 -16.29 11.20 -6.93
N GLU A 159 -17.12 10.36 -7.55
CA GLU A 159 -17.11 8.91 -7.24
C GLU A 159 -15.76 8.26 -7.54
N GLU A 160 -15.07 8.69 -8.60
CA GLU A 160 -13.73 8.23 -8.95
C GLU A 160 -12.72 8.65 -7.89
N GLN A 161 -12.77 9.92 -7.47
CA GLN A 161 -11.90 10.42 -6.40
C GLN A 161 -12.17 9.69 -5.08
N ARG A 162 -13.44 9.42 -4.75
CA ARG A 162 -13.80 8.66 -3.55
C ARG A 162 -13.24 7.24 -3.59
N LYS A 163 -13.37 6.53 -4.71
CA LYS A 163 -12.77 5.20 -4.89
C LYS A 163 -11.25 5.24 -4.76
N ALA A 164 -10.61 6.24 -5.37
CA ALA A 164 -9.17 6.42 -5.30
C ALA A 164 -8.67 6.70 -3.87
N LEU A 165 -9.40 7.52 -3.10
CA LEU A 165 -9.11 7.79 -1.69
C LEU A 165 -9.22 6.52 -0.83
N LEU A 166 -10.25 5.70 -1.04
CA LEU A 166 -10.43 4.44 -0.31
C LEU A 166 -9.37 3.40 -0.67
N PHE A 167 -8.94 3.33 -1.93
CA PHE A 167 -7.79 2.52 -2.32
C PHE A 167 -6.52 2.98 -1.58
N ALA A 168 -6.21 4.27 -1.62
CA ALA A 168 -5.04 4.83 -0.96
C ALA A 168 -5.07 4.63 0.57
N GLN A 169 -6.26 4.73 1.20
CA GLN A 169 -6.45 4.47 2.63
C GLN A 169 -6.11 3.02 3.00
N ARG A 170 -6.51 2.04 2.19
CA ARG A 170 -6.16 0.63 2.42
C ARG A 170 -4.65 0.40 2.36
N VAL A 171 -3.94 1.12 1.50
CA VAL A 171 -2.49 0.99 1.37
C VAL A 171 -1.75 1.70 2.50
N VAL A 172 -2.15 2.93 2.87
CA VAL A 172 -1.44 3.73 3.88
C VAL A 172 -1.41 3.08 5.25
N LYS A 173 -2.43 2.30 5.60
CA LYS A 173 -2.50 1.46 6.81
C LYS A 173 -1.27 0.57 7.01
N TYR A 174 -0.61 0.16 5.93
CA TYR A 174 0.54 -0.75 5.92
C TYR A 174 1.88 -0.05 5.72
N VAL A 175 1.90 1.26 5.80
CA VAL A 175 3.11 2.07 5.69
C VAL A 175 3.48 2.61 7.08
N LYS A 176 4.77 2.52 7.43
CA LYS A 176 5.25 3.03 8.72
C LYS A 176 4.95 4.52 8.91
N SER A 177 4.42 4.87 10.07
CA SER A 177 4.12 6.25 10.47
C SER A 177 5.39 7.13 10.56
N ASN A 178 5.35 8.43 10.26
CA ASN A 178 4.26 9.09 9.56
C ASN A 178 4.18 8.60 8.12
N ALA A 179 2.98 8.29 7.65
CA ALA A 179 2.76 7.68 6.35
C ALA A 179 1.78 8.47 5.46
N ILE A 180 2.15 8.57 4.19
CA ILE A 180 1.33 9.16 3.13
C ILE A 180 1.37 8.23 1.92
N VAL A 181 0.22 8.04 1.29
CA VAL A 181 0.09 7.34 0.00
C VAL A 181 -0.60 8.25 -1.00
N VAL A 182 -0.01 8.39 -2.18
CA VAL A 182 -0.57 9.10 -3.33
C VAL A 182 -0.95 8.10 -4.41
N SER A 183 -2.17 8.21 -4.92
CA SER A 183 -2.78 7.22 -5.81
C SER A 183 -3.57 7.87 -6.96
N ASN A 184 -3.65 7.12 -8.08
CA ASN A 184 -4.57 7.40 -9.19
C ASN A 184 -5.87 6.56 -9.12
N GLY A 185 -6.08 5.82 -8.03
CA GLY A 185 -7.24 4.96 -7.82
C GLY A 185 -7.01 3.47 -8.08
N THR A 186 -5.99 3.13 -8.86
CA THR A 186 -5.63 1.72 -9.13
C THR A 186 -4.17 1.39 -8.83
N GLN A 187 -3.35 2.41 -8.55
CA GLN A 187 -1.92 2.30 -8.26
C GLN A 187 -1.52 3.23 -7.12
N ALA A 188 -0.70 2.76 -6.19
CA ALA A 188 -0.04 3.57 -5.19
C ALA A 188 1.27 4.10 -5.78
N LEU A 189 1.20 5.25 -6.45
CA LEU A 189 2.27 5.83 -7.25
C LEU A 189 3.35 6.52 -6.42
N GLY A 190 2.99 6.99 -5.23
CA GLY A 190 3.93 7.58 -4.29
C GLY A 190 3.65 7.12 -2.87
N ILE A 191 4.67 6.60 -2.19
CA ILE A 191 4.61 6.14 -0.82
C ILE A 191 5.71 6.84 -0.04
N GLY A 192 5.32 7.63 0.96
CA GLY A 192 6.19 8.25 1.94
C GLY A 192 5.90 7.67 3.32
N GLY A 193 6.90 7.05 3.95
CA GLY A 193 6.70 6.40 5.24
C GLY A 193 7.91 6.45 6.16
N GLY A 194 7.67 6.20 7.46
CA GLY A 194 8.73 6.21 8.47
C GLY A 194 9.34 7.58 8.73
N GLN A 195 8.64 8.66 8.37
CA GLN A 195 9.14 10.02 8.53
C GLN A 195 8.78 10.58 9.91
N VAL A 196 9.70 11.31 10.50
CA VAL A 196 9.49 11.97 11.81
C VAL A 196 8.59 13.20 11.69
N ASN A 197 8.38 13.69 10.48
CA ASN A 197 7.54 14.85 10.19
C ASN A 197 6.54 14.52 9.06
N ARG A 198 5.26 14.89 9.23
CA ARG A 198 4.17 14.63 8.29
C ARG A 198 4.42 15.25 6.92
N ILE A 199 4.87 16.49 6.89
CA ILE A 199 5.13 17.19 5.62
C ILE A 199 6.24 16.50 4.81
N TRP A 200 7.26 15.92 5.42
CA TRP A 200 8.30 15.19 4.70
C TRP A 200 7.76 13.90 4.05
N ALA A 201 6.91 13.18 4.77
CA ALA A 201 6.22 12.02 4.17
C ALA A 201 5.37 12.45 2.97
N THR A 202 4.69 13.61 3.07
CA THR A 202 3.87 14.18 1.99
C THR A 202 4.72 14.56 0.78
N GLN A 203 5.80 15.30 0.99
CA GLN A 203 6.73 15.70 -0.07
C GLN A 203 7.27 14.48 -0.81
N GLN A 204 7.79 13.50 -0.07
CA GLN A 204 8.32 12.27 -0.64
C GLN A 204 7.29 11.53 -1.49
N ALA A 205 6.06 11.36 -0.99
CA ALA A 205 5.02 10.64 -1.70
C ALA A 205 4.54 11.39 -2.96
N VAL A 206 4.28 12.69 -2.82
CA VAL A 206 3.76 13.51 -3.92
C VAL A 206 4.78 13.68 -5.04
N GLU A 207 6.03 13.99 -4.73
CA GLU A 207 7.10 14.15 -5.73
C GLU A 207 7.28 12.87 -6.54
N ARG A 208 7.40 11.71 -5.86
CA ARG A 208 7.52 10.42 -6.54
C ARG A 208 6.33 10.07 -7.43
N ALA A 209 5.11 10.39 -7.00
CA ALA A 209 3.92 10.15 -7.81
C ALA A 209 3.88 11.05 -9.05
N LYS A 210 4.22 12.33 -8.90
CA LYS A 210 4.24 13.31 -10.00
C LYS A 210 5.32 13.05 -11.06
N GLU A 211 6.45 12.44 -10.69
CA GLU A 211 7.47 12.00 -11.64
C GLU A 211 6.95 10.93 -12.62
N LYS A 212 5.97 10.14 -12.21
CA LYS A 212 5.48 8.96 -12.93
C LYS A 212 4.13 9.17 -13.61
N PHE A 213 3.35 10.13 -13.13
CA PHE A 213 1.95 10.28 -13.56
C PHE A 213 1.51 11.74 -13.60
N SER A 214 0.94 12.14 -14.73
CA SER A 214 0.47 13.53 -14.99
C SER A 214 -1.04 13.71 -14.83
N GLY A 215 -1.79 12.63 -14.55
CA GLY A 215 -3.24 12.68 -14.35
C GLY A 215 -3.66 13.07 -12.93
N GLU A 216 -4.94 12.87 -12.62
CA GLU A 216 -5.49 13.15 -11.31
C GLU A 216 -4.92 12.23 -10.23
N LEU A 217 -4.45 12.82 -9.14
CA LEU A 217 -3.89 12.15 -7.98
C LEU A 217 -4.64 12.55 -6.72
N VAL A 218 -4.83 11.59 -5.83
CA VAL A 218 -5.40 11.76 -4.50
C VAL A 218 -4.40 11.33 -3.43
N LEU A 219 -4.62 11.79 -2.20
CA LEU A 219 -3.71 11.54 -1.09
C LEU A 219 -4.44 10.95 0.12
N ALA A 220 -3.86 9.92 0.72
CA ALA A 220 -4.29 9.34 2.00
C ALA A 220 -3.19 9.47 3.07
N SER A 221 -3.61 9.76 4.30
CA SER A 221 -2.74 9.87 5.47
C SER A 221 -3.13 8.85 6.55
N ASP A 222 -2.16 8.24 7.21
CA ASP A 222 -2.35 7.31 8.32
C ASP A 222 -2.88 7.97 9.61
N ALA A 223 -2.63 9.28 9.77
CA ALA A 223 -3.05 10.08 10.91
C ALA A 223 -3.43 11.51 10.50
N PHE A 224 -3.92 12.30 11.47
CA PHE A 224 -4.36 13.69 11.28
C PHE A 224 -3.23 14.63 10.83
N PHE A 225 -3.61 15.74 10.25
CA PHE A 225 -2.68 16.83 9.93
C PHE A 225 -2.50 17.74 11.15
N PRO A 226 -1.26 17.88 11.65
CA PRO A 226 -1.01 18.78 12.79
C PRO A 226 -1.10 20.27 12.40
N PHE A 227 -0.92 20.58 11.10
CA PHE A 227 -0.93 21.93 10.53
C PHE A 227 -1.50 21.91 9.13
N ARG A 228 -1.88 23.08 8.62
CA ARG A 228 -2.41 23.26 7.27
C ARG A 228 -1.36 23.08 6.14
N ASP A 229 -0.09 23.05 6.48
CA ASP A 229 1.05 22.96 5.53
C ASP A 229 0.96 21.79 4.56
N VAL A 230 0.43 20.65 5.02
CA VAL A 230 0.18 19.48 4.15
C VAL A 230 -0.84 19.80 3.08
N VAL A 231 -1.93 20.50 3.44
CA VAL A 231 -3.00 20.85 2.50
C VAL A 231 -2.51 21.90 1.51
N ASP A 232 -1.79 22.92 1.97
CA ASP A 232 -1.21 23.96 1.12
C ASP A 232 -0.22 23.34 0.11
N PHE A 233 0.64 22.42 0.55
CA PHE A 233 1.56 21.70 -0.34
C PHE A 233 0.80 20.82 -1.35
N CYS A 234 -0.26 20.13 -0.92
CA CYS A 234 -1.12 19.34 -1.82
C CYS A 234 -1.74 20.21 -2.93
N ALA A 235 -2.19 21.42 -2.56
CA ALA A 235 -2.73 22.39 -3.53
C ALA A 235 -1.67 22.86 -4.53
N GLU A 236 -0.48 23.22 -4.04
CA GLU A 236 0.66 23.59 -4.90
C GLU A 236 1.00 22.50 -5.92
N LYS A 237 0.91 21.25 -5.50
CA LYS A 237 1.23 20.07 -6.32
C LYS A 237 0.02 19.47 -7.04
N ASP A 238 -1.10 20.17 -7.09
CA ASP A 238 -2.30 19.75 -7.82
C ASP A 238 -2.82 18.35 -7.40
N ILE A 239 -2.84 18.08 -6.09
CA ILE A 239 -3.54 16.91 -5.52
C ILE A 239 -5.04 17.24 -5.48
N LYS A 240 -5.86 16.33 -6.00
CA LYS A 240 -7.28 16.59 -6.27
C LYS A 240 -8.24 16.28 -5.13
N ALA A 241 -7.85 15.41 -4.20
CA ALA A 241 -8.65 15.07 -3.03
C ALA A 241 -7.79 14.48 -1.92
N ILE A 242 -8.23 14.57 -0.68
CA ILE A 242 -7.49 14.13 0.52
C ILE A 242 -8.41 13.27 1.40
N ILE A 243 -7.86 12.20 1.99
CA ILE A 243 -8.48 11.44 3.07
C ILE A 243 -7.51 11.33 4.26
N GLN A 244 -8.01 11.62 5.45
CA GLN A 244 -7.25 11.54 6.70
C GLN A 244 -8.20 11.27 7.88
N PRO A 245 -7.73 10.82 9.05
CA PRO A 245 -8.61 10.48 10.17
C PRO A 245 -9.26 11.68 10.86
N GLY A 246 -8.65 12.86 10.86
CA GLY A 246 -9.03 13.94 11.76
C GLY A 246 -8.62 13.70 13.21
N GLY A 247 -9.08 14.56 14.12
CA GLY A 247 -8.81 14.48 15.56
C GLY A 247 -7.66 15.36 16.03
N SER A 248 -7.18 16.27 15.18
CA SER A 248 -6.27 17.36 15.58
C SER A 248 -7.07 18.51 16.23
N ILE A 249 -6.47 19.19 17.21
CA ILE A 249 -7.00 20.48 17.71
C ILE A 249 -7.07 21.52 16.58
N LYS A 250 -6.29 21.33 15.51
CA LYS A 250 -6.19 22.21 14.34
C LYS A 250 -6.87 21.67 13.09
N ASP A 251 -7.81 20.74 13.22
CA ASP A 251 -8.55 20.23 12.07
C ASP A 251 -9.23 21.34 11.28
N GLU A 252 -9.80 22.34 11.97
CA GLU A 252 -10.44 23.51 11.33
C GLU A 252 -9.48 24.28 10.41
N GLU A 253 -8.21 24.47 10.80
CA GLU A 253 -7.21 25.15 9.95
C GLU A 253 -6.97 24.35 8.64
N SER A 254 -6.96 23.03 8.72
CA SER A 254 -6.76 22.14 7.57
C SER A 254 -7.99 22.08 6.66
N ILE A 255 -9.21 22.07 7.25
CA ILE A 255 -10.47 22.10 6.53
C ILE A 255 -10.65 23.43 5.80
N GLU A 256 -10.36 24.55 6.48
CA GLU A 256 -10.41 25.88 5.88
C GLU A 256 -9.41 26.00 4.71
N ALA A 257 -8.18 25.52 4.86
CA ALA A 257 -7.21 25.49 3.77
C ALA A 257 -7.72 24.65 2.57
N ALA A 258 -8.32 23.49 2.82
CA ALA A 258 -8.89 22.65 1.78
C ALA A 258 -10.03 23.35 1.04
N ASN A 259 -10.90 24.08 1.76
CA ASN A 259 -11.96 24.90 1.16
C ASN A 259 -11.40 26.05 0.32
N GLN A 260 -10.40 26.79 0.83
CA GLN A 260 -9.71 27.86 0.11
C GLN A 260 -9.11 27.39 -1.22
N HIS A 261 -8.55 26.17 -1.23
CA HIS A 261 -7.94 25.56 -2.42
C HIS A 261 -8.94 24.76 -3.27
N GLY A 262 -10.18 24.59 -2.83
CA GLY A 262 -11.18 23.77 -3.51
C GLY A 262 -10.83 22.29 -3.60
N ILE A 263 -10.15 21.76 -2.58
CA ILE A 263 -9.77 20.33 -2.47
C ILE A 263 -10.79 19.61 -1.58
N PRO A 264 -11.52 18.60 -2.07
CA PRO A 264 -12.37 17.78 -1.24
C PRO A 264 -11.55 17.04 -0.17
N MET A 265 -12.03 17.07 1.08
CA MET A 265 -11.40 16.35 2.19
C MET A 265 -12.40 15.43 2.88
N LEU A 266 -11.97 14.17 3.06
CA LEU A 266 -12.69 13.16 3.80
C LEU A 266 -12.04 12.92 5.16
N LEU A 267 -12.85 12.81 6.22
CA LEU A 267 -12.42 12.37 7.56
C LEU A 267 -12.99 10.98 7.86
N THR A 268 -12.12 10.09 8.34
CA THR A 268 -12.48 8.71 8.68
C THR A 268 -12.75 8.50 10.17
N GLY A 269 -12.29 9.40 11.04
CA GLY A 269 -12.35 9.22 12.49
C GLY A 269 -11.48 8.07 13.04
N MET A 270 -10.73 7.38 12.18
CA MET A 270 -9.92 6.23 12.53
C MET A 270 -8.51 6.35 11.97
N ARG A 271 -7.52 6.39 12.86
CA ARG A 271 -6.10 6.42 12.50
C ARG A 271 -5.53 5.00 12.38
N HIS A 272 -4.50 4.85 11.55
CA HIS A 272 -3.81 3.58 11.27
C HIS A 272 -2.31 3.74 11.57
N PHE A 273 -1.91 3.68 12.84
CA PHE A 273 -0.49 3.81 13.21
C PHE A 273 0.24 2.46 13.11
N LEU A 274 1.25 2.41 12.25
CA LEU A 274 2.19 1.31 12.16
C LEU A 274 3.59 1.77 12.58
N HIS A 275 4.13 1.16 13.63
CA HIS A 275 5.48 1.47 14.19
C HIS A 275 6.46 0.31 14.03
#